data_0ae670b14eb299b579b0db86de96e52e
#
_entry.id   0ae670b14eb299b579b0db86de96e52e
#
_cell.length_a   1.000
_cell.length_b   1.000
_cell.length_c   1.000
_cell.angle_alpha   90.00
_cell.angle_beta   90.00
_cell.angle_gamma   90.00
#
_symmetry.space_group_name_H-M   'P 1'
#
loop_
_entity.id
_entity.type
_entity.pdbx_description
1 polymer ?
#
loop_
_entity_poly.entity_id
_entity_poly.type
_entity_poly.pdbx_seq_one_letter_code
_entity_poly.pdbx_strand_id
1 'polypeptide(L)'
;CDKLRSWICMPLCVGIFDRAEGTVKALCSDELMKPDGVLTQEGSTTIWDRSTLYSLRGIFAAGKTEKAYELLERFSANRLLDERVPYAVEAYPEGGRRHLSGESALYCKVILEGLLDMRPIGLTKFSLKPTLPEKLEHLYLRGIIGNGAIFDILLEKDGFRVVRSDGTILATGKNGEYSEVSV
;
A
#
# COMPACT_ATOMS: atom_id res chain seq x y z
N CYS A 1 18.05 13.60 -16.11
CA CYS A 1 17.05 14.40 -15.41
C CYS A 1 17.75 15.06 -14.23
N ASP A 2 17.63 16.35 -14.12
CA ASP A 2 18.29 17.20 -13.12
C ASP A 2 17.43 17.44 -11.87
N LYS A 3 16.25 16.85 -11.83
CA LYS A 3 15.32 16.95 -10.70
C LYS A 3 14.86 15.58 -10.20
N LEU A 4 14.83 15.44 -8.89
CA LEU A 4 14.26 14.26 -8.23
C LEU A 4 12.74 14.27 -8.39
N ARG A 5 12.15 13.11 -8.70
CA ARG A 5 10.71 12.94 -8.93
C ARG A 5 10.18 11.72 -8.18
N SER A 6 8.95 11.80 -7.68
CA SER A 6 8.28 10.68 -6.97
C SER A 6 8.14 9.42 -7.83
N TRP A 7 8.07 9.54 -9.15
CA TRP A 7 7.93 8.40 -10.07
C TRP A 7 9.09 7.42 -10.07
N ILE A 8 10.19 7.70 -9.39
CA ILE A 8 11.27 6.74 -9.12
C ILE A 8 10.77 5.52 -8.32
N CYS A 9 9.59 5.60 -7.68
CA CYS A 9 8.94 4.47 -7.00
C CYS A 9 8.45 3.36 -7.94
N MET A 10 8.22 3.67 -9.23
CA MET A 10 7.57 2.73 -10.16
C MET A 10 8.31 1.39 -10.33
N PRO A 11 9.64 1.32 -10.43
CA PRO A 11 10.34 0.05 -10.45
C PRO A 11 10.01 -0.83 -9.24
N LEU A 12 9.96 -0.26 -8.02
CA LEU A 12 9.59 -1.00 -6.81
C LEU A 12 8.17 -1.56 -6.89
N CYS A 13 7.23 -0.79 -7.46
CA CYS A 13 5.85 -1.21 -7.62
C CYS A 13 5.67 -2.43 -8.54
N VAL A 14 6.63 -2.67 -9.44
CA VAL A 14 6.60 -3.79 -10.40
C VAL A 14 7.64 -4.86 -10.11
N GLY A 15 8.23 -4.83 -8.89
CA GLY A 15 9.13 -5.90 -8.43
C GLY A 15 10.59 -5.77 -8.90
N ILE A 16 11.03 -4.59 -9.33
CA ILE A 16 12.42 -4.33 -9.69
C ILE A 16 13.12 -3.67 -8.50
N PHE A 17 14.01 -4.41 -7.82
CA PHE A 17 14.60 -4.01 -6.54
C PHE A 17 16.11 -3.74 -6.60
N ASP A 18 16.75 -3.77 -7.77
CA ASP A 18 18.21 -3.60 -7.93
C ASP A 18 18.77 -2.33 -7.27
N ARG A 19 17.94 -1.28 -7.16
CA ARG A 19 18.27 -0.01 -6.51
C ARG A 19 17.33 0.36 -5.37
N ALA A 20 16.70 -0.62 -4.74
CA ALA A 20 15.64 -0.38 -3.75
C ALA A 20 16.08 0.55 -2.61
N GLU A 21 17.24 0.30 -2.01
CA GLU A 21 17.75 1.11 -0.89
C GLU A 21 17.93 2.59 -1.29
N GLY A 22 18.59 2.85 -2.43
CA GLY A 22 18.79 4.21 -2.93
C GLY A 22 17.48 4.89 -3.31
N THR A 23 16.56 4.15 -3.91
CA THR A 23 15.23 4.64 -4.30
C THR A 23 14.40 5.00 -3.07
N VAL A 24 14.33 4.11 -2.07
CA VAL A 24 13.60 4.40 -0.83
C VAL A 24 14.23 5.59 -0.08
N LYS A 25 15.56 5.65 -0.01
CA LYS A 25 16.26 6.79 0.60
C LYS A 25 15.88 8.10 -0.10
N ALA A 26 15.87 8.13 -1.42
CA ALA A 26 15.50 9.33 -2.20
C ALA A 26 14.01 9.69 -2.04
N LEU A 27 13.09 8.72 -2.06
CA LEU A 27 11.65 8.94 -1.83
C LEU A 27 11.37 9.52 -0.44
N CYS A 28 12.14 9.10 0.56
CA CYS A 28 11.98 9.50 1.95
C CYS A 28 12.87 10.69 2.34
N SER A 29 13.54 11.32 1.38
CA SER A 29 14.32 12.53 1.63
C SER A 29 13.44 13.77 1.81
N ASP A 30 13.98 14.80 2.42
CA ASP A 30 13.28 16.08 2.64
C ASP A 30 12.91 16.78 1.33
N GLU A 31 13.55 16.42 0.22
CA GLU A 31 13.23 16.96 -1.12
C GLU A 31 11.88 16.46 -1.64
N LEU A 32 11.48 15.23 -1.28
CA LEU A 32 10.22 14.64 -1.74
C LEU A 32 9.22 14.37 -0.61
N MET A 33 9.67 13.82 0.51
CA MET A 33 8.77 13.44 1.61
C MET A 33 8.37 14.66 2.43
N LYS A 34 7.07 14.85 2.58
CA LYS A 34 6.49 15.89 3.45
C LYS A 34 5.54 15.22 4.47
N PRO A 35 5.17 15.92 5.54
CA PRO A 35 4.24 15.37 6.54
C PRO A 35 2.94 14.84 5.91
N ASP A 36 2.44 15.50 4.88
CA ASP A 36 1.16 15.19 4.23
C ASP A 36 1.26 14.25 3.03
N GLY A 37 2.46 13.82 2.64
CA GLY A 37 2.65 12.93 1.49
C GLY A 37 3.94 13.18 0.71
N VAL A 38 3.96 12.74 -0.53
CA VAL A 38 5.13 12.82 -1.40
C VAL A 38 4.90 13.85 -2.51
N LEU A 39 5.81 14.81 -2.62
CA LEU A 39 5.81 15.80 -3.70
C LEU A 39 5.97 15.10 -5.06
N THR A 40 5.39 15.65 -6.10
CA THR A 40 5.57 15.16 -7.48
C THR A 40 7.01 15.25 -7.93
N GLN A 41 7.69 16.32 -7.53
CA GLN A 41 9.12 16.56 -7.79
C GLN A 41 9.71 17.50 -6.73
N GLU A 42 11.01 17.48 -6.59
CA GLU A 42 11.73 18.43 -5.74
C GLU A 42 11.43 19.89 -6.14
N GLY A 43 11.30 20.75 -5.14
CA GLY A 43 10.95 22.15 -5.33
C GLY A 43 9.48 22.42 -5.68
N SER A 44 8.63 21.38 -5.78
CA SER A 44 7.18 21.54 -5.87
C SER A 44 6.57 21.86 -4.51
N THR A 45 5.39 22.47 -4.53
CA THR A 45 4.56 22.70 -3.33
C THR A 45 3.33 21.79 -3.30
N THR A 46 3.07 21.07 -4.40
CA THR A 46 1.87 20.25 -4.57
C THR A 46 2.18 18.78 -4.33
N ILE A 47 1.40 18.16 -3.46
CA ILE A 47 1.38 16.73 -3.22
C ILE A 47 0.25 16.12 -4.06
N TRP A 48 0.60 15.20 -4.95
CA TRP A 48 -0.40 14.38 -5.60
C TRP A 48 -0.64 13.13 -4.78
N ASP A 49 -1.87 12.85 -4.44
CA ASP A 49 -2.22 11.65 -3.68
C ASP A 49 -1.84 10.38 -4.43
N ARG A 50 -1.95 10.40 -5.76
CA ARG A 50 -1.43 9.34 -6.62
C ARG A 50 0.06 9.09 -6.43
N SER A 51 0.88 10.13 -6.40
CA SER A 51 2.32 10.01 -6.17
C SER A 51 2.65 9.42 -4.81
N THR A 52 1.91 9.85 -3.78
CA THR A 52 2.04 9.32 -2.42
C THR A 52 1.66 7.84 -2.36
N LEU A 53 0.52 7.46 -2.95
CA LEU A 53 0.03 6.08 -2.92
C LEU A 53 0.95 5.12 -3.69
N TYR A 54 1.48 5.51 -4.85
CA TYR A 54 2.50 4.71 -5.54
C TYR A 54 3.80 4.61 -4.74
N SER A 55 4.24 5.71 -4.12
CA SER A 55 5.44 5.68 -3.27
C SER A 55 5.25 4.76 -2.07
N LEU A 56 4.10 4.82 -1.39
CA LEU A 56 3.73 3.91 -0.30
C LEU A 56 3.81 2.44 -0.74
N ARG A 57 3.15 2.11 -1.86
CA ARG A 57 3.15 0.76 -2.40
C ARG A 57 4.57 0.27 -2.71
N GLY A 58 5.40 1.14 -3.30
CA GLY A 58 6.80 0.81 -3.60
C GLY A 58 7.66 0.63 -2.35
N ILE A 59 7.48 1.47 -1.32
CA ILE A 59 8.22 1.38 -0.05
C ILE A 59 7.84 0.09 0.70
N PHE A 60 6.56 -0.28 0.74
CA PHE A 60 6.12 -1.58 1.27
C PHE A 60 6.75 -2.74 0.51
N ALA A 61 6.67 -2.72 -0.82
CA ALA A 61 7.24 -3.78 -1.67
C ALA A 61 8.76 -3.93 -1.49
N ALA A 62 9.46 -2.84 -1.14
CA ALA A 62 10.88 -2.87 -0.79
C ALA A 62 11.15 -3.38 0.65
N GLY A 63 10.14 -3.87 1.37
CA GLY A 63 10.26 -4.41 2.72
C GLY A 63 10.48 -3.38 3.82
N LYS A 64 10.18 -2.10 3.56
CA LYS A 64 10.30 -1.02 4.56
C LYS A 64 8.94 -0.74 5.23
N THR A 65 8.35 -1.78 5.82
CA THR A 65 6.98 -1.80 6.33
C THR A 65 6.70 -0.68 7.32
N GLU A 66 7.53 -0.50 8.35
CA GLU A 66 7.30 0.51 9.39
C GLU A 66 7.26 1.92 8.81
N LYS A 67 8.21 2.24 7.93
CA LYS A 67 8.30 3.55 7.30
C LYS A 67 7.11 3.83 6.38
N ALA A 68 6.68 2.83 5.62
CA ALA A 68 5.50 2.96 4.77
C ALA A 68 4.22 3.08 5.59
N TYR A 69 4.11 2.33 6.69
CA TYR A 69 2.94 2.38 7.56
C TYR A 69 2.78 3.73 8.27
N GLU A 70 3.87 4.31 8.75
CA GLU A 70 3.88 5.66 9.35
C GLU A 70 3.33 6.74 8.40
N LEU A 71 3.74 6.69 7.14
CA LEU A 71 3.20 7.58 6.11
C LEU A 71 1.75 7.25 5.77
N LEU A 72 1.39 5.96 5.69
CA LEU A 72 0.02 5.52 5.41
C LEU A 72 -0.96 5.99 6.51
N GLU A 73 -0.55 5.89 7.77
CA GLU A 73 -1.36 6.34 8.91
C GLU A 73 -1.64 7.85 8.82
N ARG A 74 -0.59 8.65 8.58
CA ARG A 74 -0.75 10.11 8.40
C ARG A 74 -1.60 10.45 7.17
N PHE A 75 -1.35 9.78 6.05
CA PHE A 75 -2.16 9.95 4.84
C PHE A 75 -3.64 9.66 5.11
N SER A 76 -3.93 8.54 5.77
CA SER A 76 -5.30 8.13 6.08
C SER A 76 -6.01 9.15 6.99
N ALA A 77 -5.33 9.61 8.03
CA ALA A 77 -5.86 10.63 8.93
C ALA A 77 -6.19 11.94 8.18
N ASN A 78 -5.33 12.36 7.25
CA ASN A 78 -5.47 13.64 6.55
C ASN A 78 -6.37 13.58 5.30
N ARG A 79 -6.67 12.39 4.75
CA ARG A 79 -7.36 12.25 3.46
C ARG A 79 -8.70 11.51 3.54
N LEU A 80 -8.88 10.66 4.55
CA LEU A 80 -9.99 9.72 4.59
C LEU A 80 -10.89 9.92 5.82
N LEU A 81 -10.57 10.89 6.68
CA LEU A 81 -11.37 11.24 7.85
C LEU A 81 -11.92 12.66 7.70
N ASP A 82 -12.92 12.98 8.54
CA ASP A 82 -13.61 14.27 8.60
C ASP A 82 -14.30 14.65 7.28
N GLU A 83 -14.13 15.86 6.80
CA GLU A 83 -14.79 16.41 5.62
C GLU A 83 -14.43 15.70 4.30
N ARG A 84 -13.40 14.88 4.29
CA ARG A 84 -12.89 14.20 3.09
C ARG A 84 -13.29 12.75 2.98
N VAL A 85 -14.05 12.27 3.94
CA VAL A 85 -14.58 10.90 3.94
C VAL A 85 -15.52 10.69 2.74
N PRO A 86 -15.43 9.57 2.03
CA PRO A 86 -14.50 8.44 2.23
C PRO A 86 -13.42 8.34 1.16
N TYR A 87 -13.13 9.37 0.39
CA TYR A 87 -12.31 9.26 -0.82
C TYR A 87 -11.06 10.12 -0.77
N ALA A 88 -9.94 9.58 -1.28
CA ALA A 88 -8.74 10.33 -1.53
C ALA A 88 -8.96 11.41 -2.60
N VAL A 89 -8.30 12.55 -2.47
CA VAL A 89 -8.33 13.64 -3.45
C VAL A 89 -7.22 13.49 -4.49
N GLU A 90 -7.27 14.25 -5.57
CA GLU A 90 -6.22 14.20 -6.58
C GLU A 90 -4.94 14.87 -6.09
N ALA A 91 -5.07 16.05 -5.47
CA ALA A 91 -3.94 16.86 -5.06
C ALA A 91 -4.23 17.56 -3.73
N TYR A 92 -3.17 17.78 -2.94
CA TYR A 92 -3.23 18.42 -1.63
C TYR A 92 -2.08 19.44 -1.51
N PRO A 93 -2.29 20.63 -0.95
CA PRO A 93 -3.52 21.12 -0.31
C PRO A 93 -4.50 21.81 -1.26
N GLU A 94 -4.48 21.54 -2.54
CA GLU A 94 -5.34 22.21 -3.52
C GLU A 94 -6.84 22.11 -3.16
N GLY A 95 -7.43 23.22 -2.79
CA GLY A 95 -8.87 23.33 -2.57
C GLY A 95 -9.66 23.12 -3.86
N GLY A 96 -10.89 22.60 -3.75
CA GLY A 96 -11.80 22.45 -4.88
C GLY A 96 -11.52 21.25 -5.80
N ARG A 97 -10.46 20.48 -5.57
CA ARG A 97 -10.25 19.21 -6.29
C ARG A 97 -11.25 18.19 -5.86
N ARG A 98 -11.74 17.42 -6.83
CA ARG A 98 -12.74 16.39 -6.60
C ARG A 98 -12.06 15.10 -6.15
N HIS A 99 -12.80 14.30 -5.39
CA HIS A 99 -12.42 12.93 -5.10
C HIS A 99 -12.41 12.11 -6.38
N LEU A 100 -11.34 11.35 -6.61
CA LEU A 100 -11.20 10.49 -7.77
C LEU A 100 -11.25 9.01 -7.35
N SER A 101 -12.06 8.24 -8.05
CA SER A 101 -12.14 6.79 -7.83
C SER A 101 -10.82 6.07 -8.08
N GLY A 102 -9.97 6.59 -8.96
CA GLY A 102 -8.64 6.07 -9.23
C GLY A 102 -7.72 6.11 -8.01
N GLU A 103 -7.70 7.22 -7.27
CA GLU A 103 -6.91 7.37 -6.05
C GLU A 103 -7.45 6.49 -4.93
N SER A 104 -8.77 6.34 -4.81
CA SER A 104 -9.38 5.40 -3.87
C SER A 104 -9.01 3.96 -4.16
N ALA A 105 -9.01 3.55 -5.43
CA ALA A 105 -8.56 2.23 -5.85
C ALA A 105 -7.05 2.03 -5.55
N LEU A 106 -6.21 3.04 -5.75
CA LEU A 106 -4.79 2.98 -5.40
C LEU A 106 -4.58 2.84 -3.90
N TYR A 107 -5.41 3.49 -3.06
CA TYR A 107 -5.36 3.31 -1.61
C TYR A 107 -5.61 1.84 -1.23
N CYS A 108 -6.64 1.20 -1.78
CA CYS A 108 -6.88 -0.23 -1.58
C CYS A 108 -5.69 -1.08 -2.04
N LYS A 109 -5.04 -0.71 -3.16
CA LYS A 109 -3.84 -1.41 -3.65
C LYS A 109 -2.63 -1.23 -2.74
N VAL A 110 -2.49 -0.13 -2.01
CA VAL A 110 -1.43 0.02 -1.00
C VAL A 110 -1.56 -1.05 0.08
N ILE A 111 -2.77 -1.37 0.51
CA ILE A 111 -3.01 -2.44 1.49
C ILE A 111 -2.78 -3.81 0.85
N LEU A 112 -3.46 -4.12 -0.25
CA LEU A 112 -3.42 -5.45 -0.85
C LEU A 112 -2.05 -5.78 -1.47
N GLU A 113 -1.54 -4.90 -2.34
CA GLU A 113 -0.31 -5.15 -3.09
C GLU A 113 0.95 -4.61 -2.41
N GLY A 114 0.80 -3.69 -1.45
CA GLY A 114 1.89 -3.14 -0.64
C GLY A 114 2.08 -3.92 0.65
N LEU A 115 1.19 -3.75 1.61
CA LEU A 115 1.34 -4.33 2.96
C LEU A 115 1.20 -5.86 2.97
N LEU A 116 0.25 -6.41 2.23
CA LEU A 116 0.06 -7.86 2.14
C LEU A 116 0.91 -8.52 1.04
N ASP A 117 1.52 -7.74 0.16
CA ASP A 117 2.23 -8.20 -1.05
C ASP A 117 1.42 -9.25 -1.83
N MET A 118 0.10 -9.02 -1.93
CA MET A 118 -0.81 -9.90 -2.62
C MET A 118 -0.66 -9.74 -4.14
N ARG A 119 -0.41 -10.86 -4.85
CA ARG A 119 -0.21 -10.86 -6.30
C ARG A 119 -1.06 -11.95 -6.96
N PRO A 120 -1.80 -11.67 -8.01
CA PRO A 120 -2.45 -12.72 -8.79
C PRO A 120 -1.39 -13.55 -9.51
N ILE A 121 -1.45 -14.88 -9.35
CA ILE A 121 -0.57 -15.86 -10.03
C ILE A 121 -1.34 -16.85 -10.89
N GLY A 122 -2.65 -16.69 -10.97
CA GLY A 122 -3.55 -17.49 -11.79
C GLY A 122 -4.99 -17.03 -11.66
N LEU A 123 -5.92 -17.63 -12.39
CA LEU A 123 -7.33 -17.27 -12.34
C LEU A 123 -7.95 -17.52 -10.95
N THR A 124 -7.55 -18.62 -10.31
CA THR A 124 -8.04 -19.03 -8.99
C THR A 124 -6.92 -19.06 -7.95
N LYS A 125 -5.81 -18.36 -8.22
CA LYS A 125 -4.63 -18.37 -7.35
C LYS A 125 -4.04 -16.99 -7.17
N PHE A 126 -3.58 -16.72 -5.95
CA PHE A 126 -2.76 -15.56 -5.64
C PHE A 126 -1.65 -15.93 -4.65
N SER A 127 -0.60 -15.17 -4.63
CA SER A 127 0.41 -15.22 -3.57
C SER A 127 0.24 -14.06 -2.61
N LEU A 128 0.73 -14.22 -1.38
CA LEU A 128 0.87 -13.14 -0.41
C LEU A 128 2.11 -13.34 0.46
N LYS A 129 2.62 -12.23 0.97
CA LYS A 129 3.74 -12.18 1.92
C LYS A 129 3.49 -11.05 2.92
N PRO A 130 2.46 -11.19 3.77
CA PRO A 130 2.00 -10.10 4.62
C PRO A 130 3.00 -9.82 5.74
N THR A 131 3.19 -8.53 6.05
CA THR A 131 4.01 -8.13 7.19
C THR A 131 3.22 -7.16 8.04
N LEU A 132 2.84 -7.58 9.27
CA LEU A 132 2.10 -6.73 10.20
C LEU A 132 3.03 -5.64 10.76
N PRO A 133 2.70 -4.34 10.62
CA PRO A 133 3.43 -3.27 11.28
C PRO A 133 3.47 -3.46 12.80
N GLU A 134 4.58 -3.12 13.43
CA GLU A 134 4.79 -3.32 14.89
C GLU A 134 3.72 -2.64 15.75
N LYS A 135 3.23 -1.49 15.29
CA LYS A 135 2.19 -0.71 15.97
C LYS A 135 0.82 -1.38 15.99
N LEU A 136 0.55 -2.32 15.08
CA LEU A 136 -0.73 -3.02 14.98
C LEU A 136 -0.69 -4.34 15.74
N GLU A 137 -1.78 -4.64 16.46
CA GLU A 137 -1.99 -5.96 17.06
C GLU A 137 -2.57 -6.94 16.05
N HIS A 138 -3.37 -6.44 15.11
CA HIS A 138 -3.98 -7.22 14.04
C HIS A 138 -4.41 -6.33 12.88
N LEU A 139 -4.60 -6.95 11.71
CA LEU A 139 -5.24 -6.35 10.54
C LEU A 139 -6.15 -7.39 9.89
N TYR A 140 -7.45 -7.11 9.83
CA TYR A 140 -8.44 -8.00 9.23
C TYR A 140 -9.06 -7.35 7.99
N LEU A 141 -8.88 -7.98 6.84
CA LEU A 141 -9.61 -7.64 5.61
C LEU A 141 -10.67 -8.69 5.38
N ARG A 142 -11.92 -8.26 5.37
CA ARG A 142 -13.07 -9.17 5.27
C ARG A 142 -13.85 -8.96 3.98
N GLY A 143 -14.43 -10.05 3.48
CA GLY A 143 -15.28 -10.02 2.29
C GLY A 143 -14.55 -9.64 1.00
N ILE A 144 -13.28 -10.02 0.86
CA ILE A 144 -12.53 -9.79 -0.38
C ILE A 144 -13.15 -10.67 -1.47
N ILE A 145 -13.59 -10.02 -2.55
CA ILE A 145 -14.11 -10.70 -3.73
C ILE A 145 -13.01 -10.73 -4.78
N GLY A 146 -12.49 -11.91 -5.04
CA GLY A 146 -11.41 -12.08 -6.02
C GLY A 146 -11.14 -13.54 -6.35
N ASN A 147 -10.49 -13.76 -7.49
CA ASN A 147 -10.06 -15.10 -7.92
C ASN A 147 -11.20 -16.15 -7.94
N GLY A 148 -12.45 -15.72 -8.10
CA GLY A 148 -13.62 -16.60 -8.14
C GLY A 148 -14.21 -16.97 -6.79
N ALA A 149 -13.76 -16.38 -5.68
CA ALA A 149 -14.27 -16.66 -4.35
C ALA A 149 -14.46 -15.38 -3.50
N ILE A 150 -15.08 -15.56 -2.34
CA ILE A 150 -15.15 -14.57 -1.28
C ILE A 150 -14.35 -15.12 -0.09
N PHE A 151 -13.41 -14.34 0.41
CA PHE A 151 -12.52 -14.76 1.48
C PHE A 151 -12.10 -13.60 2.38
N ASP A 152 -11.64 -13.92 3.58
CA ASP A 152 -11.05 -13.00 4.54
C ASP A 152 -9.54 -13.26 4.64
N ILE A 153 -8.77 -12.20 4.89
CA ILE A 153 -7.36 -12.29 5.30
C ILE A 153 -7.25 -11.73 6.71
N LEU A 154 -6.84 -12.56 7.64
CA LEU A 154 -6.70 -12.26 9.05
C LEU A 154 -5.22 -12.30 9.40
N LEU A 155 -4.62 -11.14 9.69
CA LEU A 155 -3.22 -10.97 10.02
C LEU A 155 -3.08 -10.59 11.50
N GLU A 156 -2.28 -11.35 12.24
CA GLU A 156 -2.03 -11.22 13.68
C GLU A 156 -0.51 -11.23 13.94
N LYS A 157 -0.08 -10.99 15.17
CA LYS A 157 1.36 -10.94 15.53
C LYS A 157 2.12 -12.24 15.21
N ASP A 158 1.47 -13.37 15.39
CA ASP A 158 2.05 -14.71 15.21
C ASP A 158 1.93 -15.25 13.77
N GLY A 159 1.14 -14.59 12.91
CA GLY A 159 0.99 -14.99 11.52
C GLY A 159 -0.33 -14.58 10.89
N PHE A 160 -0.70 -15.27 9.82
CA PHE A 160 -1.93 -14.98 9.08
C PHE A 160 -2.74 -16.20 8.74
N ARG A 161 -4.01 -15.98 8.46
CA ARG A 161 -4.95 -16.97 7.92
C ARG A 161 -5.73 -16.36 6.75
N VAL A 162 -5.96 -17.17 5.73
CA VAL A 162 -6.90 -16.87 4.64
C VAL A 162 -8.08 -17.82 4.79
N VAL A 163 -9.27 -17.27 4.92
CA VAL A 163 -10.48 -18.05 5.24
C VAL A 163 -11.56 -17.74 4.20
N ARG A 164 -12.07 -18.77 3.53
CA ARG A 164 -13.21 -18.63 2.59
C ARG A 164 -14.49 -18.31 3.37
N SER A 165 -15.46 -17.70 2.72
CA SER A 165 -16.75 -17.32 3.32
C SER A 165 -17.54 -18.48 3.94
N ASP A 166 -17.28 -19.73 3.55
CA ASP A 166 -17.86 -20.95 4.13
C ASP A 166 -17.11 -21.46 5.38
N GLY A 167 -16.07 -20.75 5.81
CA GLY A 167 -15.22 -21.13 6.95
C GLY A 167 -14.02 -22.00 6.59
N THR A 168 -13.84 -22.41 5.34
CA THR A 168 -12.69 -23.21 4.90
C THR A 168 -11.40 -22.39 5.02
N ILE A 169 -10.39 -22.93 5.72
CA ILE A 169 -9.06 -22.32 5.77
C ILE A 169 -8.33 -22.64 4.46
N LEU A 170 -8.01 -21.62 3.69
CA LEU A 170 -7.32 -21.72 2.41
C LEU A 170 -5.80 -21.71 2.57
N ALA A 171 -5.29 -20.95 3.52
CA ALA A 171 -3.86 -20.87 3.84
C ALA A 171 -3.62 -20.37 5.27
N THR A 172 -2.47 -20.73 5.83
CA THR A 172 -1.91 -20.17 7.06
C THR A 172 -0.41 -19.98 6.88
N GLY A 173 0.19 -19.03 7.56
CA GLY A 173 1.64 -18.78 7.52
C GLY A 173 2.09 -17.78 8.57
N LYS A 174 3.39 -17.58 8.68
CA LYS A 174 3.98 -16.58 9.57
C LYS A 174 4.06 -15.22 8.89
N ASN A 175 4.16 -14.16 9.69
CA ASN A 175 4.45 -12.83 9.18
C ASN A 175 5.76 -12.82 8.37
N GLY A 176 5.73 -12.21 7.18
CA GLY A 176 6.87 -12.16 6.25
C GLY A 176 7.12 -13.45 5.47
N GLU A 177 6.31 -14.49 5.65
CA GLU A 177 6.40 -15.74 4.89
C GLU A 177 5.61 -15.65 3.59
N TYR A 178 6.24 -16.09 2.48
CA TYR A 178 5.56 -16.21 1.20
C TYR A 178 4.64 -17.42 1.20
N SER A 179 3.43 -17.25 0.74
CA SER A 179 2.45 -18.32 0.60
C SER A 179 1.64 -18.19 -0.68
N GLU A 180 1.34 -19.33 -1.31
CA GLU A 180 0.41 -19.40 -2.42
C GLU A 180 -0.96 -19.89 -1.92
N VAL A 181 -2.00 -19.24 -2.37
CA VAL A 181 -3.39 -19.51 -1.99
C VAL A 181 -4.16 -19.92 -3.24
N SER A 182 -4.81 -21.09 -3.16
CA SER A 182 -5.80 -21.53 -4.15
C SER A 182 -7.21 -21.33 -3.57
N VAL A 183 -8.08 -20.66 -4.30
CA VAL A 183 -9.46 -20.34 -3.90
C VAL A 183 -10.48 -21.13 -4.70
#